data_a7041eafb964a5dbc4e1cfe0c8d61465
#
_entry.id   a7041eafb964a5dbc4e1cfe0c8d61465
#
_cell.length_a   1.000
_cell.length_b   1.000
_cell.length_c   1.000
_cell.angle_alpha   90.00
_cell.angle_beta   90.00
_cell.angle_gamma   90.00
#
_symmetry.space_group_name_H-M   'P 1'
#
loop_
_entity.id
_entity.type
_entity.pdbx_description
1 polymer ?
#
loop_
_entity_poly.entity_id
_entity_poly.type
_entity_poly.pdbx_seq_one_letter_code
_entity_poly.pdbx_strand_id
1 'polypeptide(L)'
;MVYTVGVADLKISGESSDLLITYALGSCLGITVYDFKLKRAGLLHCMLPDSSIDKDKAAGNPFLYVDSGMKVLLDDFLRKGSRKNDLIIRVAGGSSSKLNEEEDFFKIGRRNFVSLRQYLWNEGLMLKAYDVGGYGSRTVTMAVESGKMLIKSQGSLKQL
;
A
#
# COMPACT_ATOMS: atom_id res chain seq x y z
N MET A 1 11.69 -15.52 5.62
CA MET A 1 10.85 -15.24 6.80
C MET A 1 9.53 -14.63 6.35
N VAL A 2 8.45 -14.85 7.06
CA VAL A 2 7.16 -14.22 6.78
C VAL A 2 6.95 -13.06 7.74
N TYR A 3 6.77 -11.85 7.21
CA TYR A 3 6.51 -10.65 8.00
C TYR A 3 5.06 -10.22 7.84
N THR A 4 4.32 -10.19 8.94
CA THR A 4 2.97 -9.62 8.96
C THR A 4 3.05 -8.12 9.18
N VAL A 5 2.52 -7.37 8.22
CA VAL A 5 2.40 -5.91 8.29
C VAL A 5 1.03 -5.59 8.86
N GLY A 6 1.01 -5.01 10.05
CA GLY A 6 -0.24 -4.61 10.71
C GLY A 6 -0.81 -3.32 10.16
N VAL A 7 -1.93 -2.91 10.75
CA VAL A 7 -2.56 -1.62 10.41
C VAL A 7 -1.63 -0.48 10.81
N ALA A 8 -1.50 0.52 9.94
CA ALA A 8 -0.59 1.66 10.13
C ALA A 8 0.85 1.21 10.38
N ASP A 9 1.34 0.33 9.52
CA ASP A 9 2.68 -0.25 9.62
C ASP A 9 3.32 -0.39 8.23
N LEU A 10 4.64 -0.51 8.23
CA LEU A 10 5.48 -0.64 7.04
C LEU A 10 6.56 -1.68 7.27
N LYS A 11 6.75 -2.56 6.30
CA LYS A 11 7.91 -3.45 6.26
C LYS A 11 8.60 -3.34 4.90
N ILE A 12 9.93 -3.25 4.94
CA ILE A 12 10.78 -3.30 3.74
C ILE A 12 11.81 -4.41 3.94
N SER A 13 12.03 -5.20 2.90
CA SER A 13 13.04 -6.26 2.92
C SER A 13 13.77 -6.35 1.58
N GLY A 14 15.04 -6.73 1.64
CA GLY A 14 15.87 -7.11 0.51
C GLY A 14 16.29 -8.58 0.56
N GLU A 15 15.78 -9.34 1.53
CA GLU A 15 16.09 -10.78 1.65
C GLU A 15 15.17 -11.59 0.73
N SER A 16 15.76 -12.32 -0.21
CA SER A 16 15.00 -13.04 -1.25
C SER A 16 14.00 -14.05 -0.69
N SER A 17 14.30 -14.65 0.45
CA SER A 17 13.41 -15.62 1.10
C SER A 17 12.22 -15.03 1.84
N ASP A 18 12.12 -13.70 1.90
CA ASP A 18 11.08 -13.04 2.68
C ASP A 18 9.75 -12.91 1.92
N LEU A 19 8.68 -13.03 2.70
CA LEU A 19 7.32 -12.71 2.29
C LEU A 19 6.78 -11.62 3.20
N LEU A 20 6.19 -10.58 2.60
CA LEU A 20 5.47 -9.53 3.31
C LEU A 20 3.99 -9.77 3.12
N ILE A 21 3.23 -9.80 4.21
CA ILE A 21 1.79 -10.07 4.15
C ILE A 21 1.01 -9.08 5.02
N THR A 22 -0.14 -8.62 4.52
CA THR A 22 -1.09 -7.84 5.31
C THR A 22 -2.50 -8.35 5.11
N TYR A 23 -3.27 -8.36 6.18
CA TYR A 23 -4.61 -8.93 6.25
C TYR A 23 -5.67 -7.86 6.41
N ALA A 24 -6.91 -8.23 6.09
CA ALA A 24 -8.11 -7.48 6.43
C ALA A 24 -8.12 -6.03 5.90
N LEU A 25 -7.65 -5.83 4.67
CA LEU A 25 -7.77 -4.55 3.99
C LEU A 25 -9.23 -4.29 3.60
N GLY A 26 -9.93 -3.49 4.38
CA GLY A 26 -11.24 -2.94 4.02
C GLY A 26 -11.04 -1.61 3.28
N SER A 27 -11.39 -0.50 3.92
CA SER A 27 -11.12 0.85 3.39
C SER A 27 -9.64 1.21 3.36
N CYS A 28 -8.80 0.51 4.12
CA CYS A 28 -7.36 0.67 4.12
C CYS A 28 -6.73 0.32 2.77
N LEU A 29 -5.54 0.85 2.53
CA LEU A 29 -4.73 0.46 1.37
C LEU A 29 -3.55 -0.42 1.81
N GLY A 30 -3.31 -1.49 1.04
CA GLY A 30 -2.04 -2.21 1.02
C GLY A 30 -1.26 -1.79 -0.22
N ILE A 31 -0.19 -1.04 -0.02
CA ILE A 31 0.61 -0.48 -1.10
C ILE A 31 1.93 -1.22 -1.16
N THR A 32 2.26 -1.78 -2.32
CA THR A 32 3.53 -2.46 -2.55
C THR A 32 4.43 -1.62 -3.43
N VAL A 33 5.71 -1.57 -3.07
CA VAL A 33 6.77 -0.99 -3.88
C VAL A 33 7.85 -2.05 -4.06
N TYR A 34 8.26 -2.28 -5.30
CA TYR A 34 9.29 -3.25 -5.63
C TYR A 34 10.34 -2.62 -6.54
N ASP A 35 11.59 -2.69 -6.10
CA ASP A 35 12.73 -2.36 -6.94
C ASP A 35 13.21 -3.64 -7.64
N PHE A 36 12.98 -3.75 -8.94
CA PHE A 36 13.29 -4.97 -9.68
C PHE A 36 14.80 -5.15 -9.93
N LYS A 37 15.60 -4.09 -9.80
CA LYS A 37 17.06 -4.17 -9.93
C LYS A 37 17.74 -4.54 -8.63
N LEU A 38 17.37 -3.88 -7.54
CA LEU A 38 17.94 -4.14 -6.23
C LEU A 38 17.28 -5.30 -5.49
N LYS A 39 16.19 -5.83 -6.04
CA LYS A 39 15.41 -6.94 -5.44
C LYS A 39 14.96 -6.60 -4.01
N ARG A 40 14.40 -5.41 -3.85
CA ARG A 40 13.84 -4.95 -2.57
C ARG A 40 12.34 -4.75 -2.69
N ALA A 41 11.61 -5.16 -1.68
CA ALA A 41 10.16 -5.01 -1.60
C ALA A 41 9.76 -4.26 -0.35
N GLY A 42 8.71 -3.45 -0.47
CA GLY A 42 8.07 -2.78 0.66
C GLY A 42 6.56 -3.00 0.62
N LEU A 43 5.94 -3.14 1.78
CA LEU A 43 4.49 -3.22 1.95
C LEU A 43 4.07 -2.27 3.04
N LEU A 44 3.21 -1.32 2.69
CA LEU A 44 2.64 -0.31 3.57
C LEU A 44 1.14 -0.58 3.74
N HIS A 45 0.65 -0.63 4.97
CA HIS A 45 -0.77 -0.69 5.29
C HIS A 45 -1.20 0.63 5.94
N CYS A 46 -1.86 1.49 5.21
CA CYS A 46 -2.32 2.80 5.69
C CYS A 46 -3.85 2.88 5.76
N MET A 47 -4.36 3.77 6.62
CA MET A 47 -5.78 3.84 6.97
C MET A 47 -6.49 5.08 6.44
N LEU A 48 -5.83 6.22 6.41
CA LEU A 48 -6.43 7.54 6.18
C LEU A 48 -5.71 8.29 5.06
N PRO A 49 -6.40 9.19 4.35
CA PRO A 49 -5.84 9.75 3.12
C PRO A 49 -4.76 10.82 3.32
N ASP A 50 -4.91 11.71 4.30
CA ASP A 50 -4.13 12.95 4.32
C ASP A 50 -3.66 13.31 5.73
N SER A 51 -2.34 13.40 5.90
CA SER A 51 -1.68 13.71 7.18
C SER A 51 -1.89 15.16 7.64
N SER A 52 -2.31 16.06 6.75
CA SER A 52 -2.58 17.45 7.12
C SER A 52 -3.79 17.61 8.04
N ILE A 53 -4.68 16.58 8.09
CA ILE A 53 -5.84 16.56 8.96
C ILE A 53 -5.42 16.53 10.44
N ASP A 54 -4.37 15.79 10.77
CA ASP A 54 -3.82 15.68 12.13
C ASP A 54 -2.30 15.47 12.08
N LYS A 55 -1.57 16.57 12.05
CA LYS A 55 -0.10 16.56 11.92
C LYS A 55 0.60 15.91 13.10
N ASP A 56 0.06 16.07 14.30
CA ASP A 56 0.64 15.48 15.52
C ASP A 56 0.50 13.96 15.49
N LYS A 57 -0.65 13.46 15.08
CA LYS A 57 -0.88 12.03 14.92
C LYS A 57 0.01 11.43 13.84
N ALA A 58 0.19 12.13 12.72
CA ALA A 58 1.09 11.73 11.64
C ALA A 58 2.56 11.72 12.08
N ALA A 59 2.97 12.67 12.92
CA ALA A 59 4.32 12.69 13.49
C ALA A 59 4.56 11.49 14.42
N GLY A 60 3.55 11.08 15.17
CA GLY A 60 3.62 9.90 16.06
C GLY A 60 3.63 8.57 15.30
N ASN A 61 2.87 8.49 14.19
CA ASN A 61 2.85 7.33 13.31
C ASN A 61 2.56 7.76 11.86
N PRO A 62 3.61 7.94 11.04
CA PRO A 62 3.43 8.38 9.64
C PRO A 62 2.72 7.35 8.77
N PHE A 63 2.71 6.07 9.14
CA PHE A 63 2.10 5.00 8.35
C PHE A 63 0.57 4.99 8.43
N LEU A 64 -0.01 5.78 9.32
CA LEU A 64 -1.44 5.93 9.45
C LEU A 64 -2.06 6.56 8.18
N TYR A 65 -1.34 7.48 7.55
CA TYR A 65 -1.80 8.24 6.39
C TYR A 65 -1.07 7.83 5.11
N VAL A 66 -1.79 7.89 3.98
CA VAL A 66 -1.25 7.52 2.66
C VAL A 66 -0.03 8.37 2.30
N ASP A 67 -0.15 9.69 2.39
CA ASP A 67 0.91 10.63 1.99
C ASP A 67 2.16 10.51 2.86
N SER A 68 2.02 10.53 4.17
CA SER A 68 3.16 10.43 5.09
C SER A 68 3.80 9.03 5.09
N GLY A 69 2.99 7.97 4.96
CA GLY A 69 3.48 6.61 4.85
C GLY A 69 4.26 6.38 3.56
N MET A 70 3.74 6.85 2.43
CA MET A 70 4.43 6.78 1.14
C MET A 70 5.73 7.57 1.15
N LYS A 71 5.76 8.73 1.81
CA LYS A 71 6.99 9.51 1.93
C LYS A 71 8.10 8.71 2.63
N VAL A 72 7.81 8.08 3.76
CA VAL A 72 8.79 7.26 4.47
C VAL A 72 9.24 6.08 3.61
N LEU A 73 8.30 5.38 2.98
CA LEU A 73 8.59 4.25 2.12
C LEU A 73 9.49 4.64 0.93
N LEU A 74 9.13 5.68 0.22
CA LEU A 74 9.89 6.17 -0.94
C LEU A 74 11.27 6.68 -0.54
N ASP A 75 11.36 7.47 0.53
CA ASP A 75 12.64 7.99 1.04
C ASP A 75 13.60 6.86 1.41
N ASP A 76 13.11 5.76 2.00
CA ASP A 76 13.96 4.60 2.31
C ASP A 76 14.51 3.94 1.04
N PHE A 77 13.66 3.71 0.05
CA PHE A 77 14.10 3.13 -1.22
C PHE A 77 15.16 4.01 -1.91
N LEU A 78 14.92 5.31 -2.02
CA LEU A 78 15.83 6.23 -2.69
C LEU A 78 17.17 6.37 -1.92
N ARG A 79 17.11 6.43 -0.60
CA ARG A 79 18.32 6.50 0.25
C ARG A 79 19.17 5.23 0.12
N LYS A 80 18.58 4.09 -0.12
CA LYS A 80 19.25 2.80 -0.32
C LYS A 80 19.72 2.57 -1.77
N GLY A 81 19.60 3.57 -2.63
CA GLY A 81 20.10 3.53 -3.99
C GLY A 81 19.09 3.16 -5.08
N SER A 82 17.83 3.00 -4.74
CA SER A 82 16.79 2.79 -5.75
C SER A 82 16.61 4.03 -6.63
N ARG A 83 16.27 3.80 -7.88
CA ARG A 83 15.90 4.86 -8.82
C ARG A 83 14.39 4.81 -9.07
N LYS A 84 13.74 5.96 -9.18
CA LYS A 84 12.28 6.03 -9.40
C LYS A 84 11.82 5.17 -10.58
N ASN A 85 12.59 5.15 -11.67
CA ASN A 85 12.27 4.37 -12.88
C ASN A 85 12.35 2.85 -12.67
N ASP A 86 13.00 2.40 -11.62
CA ASP A 86 13.17 0.98 -11.31
C ASP A 86 12.12 0.48 -10.28
N LEU A 87 11.21 1.37 -9.86
CA LEU A 87 10.17 1.04 -8.88
C LEU A 87 8.88 0.61 -9.57
N ILE A 88 8.32 -0.49 -9.10
CA ILE A 88 7.01 -0.99 -9.48
C ILE A 88 6.07 -0.80 -8.31
N ILE A 89 5.04 0.02 -8.50
CA ILE A 89 4.09 0.38 -7.45
C ILE A 89 2.71 -0.20 -7.78
N ARG A 90 2.14 -0.94 -6.84
CA ARG A 90 0.81 -1.54 -6.94
C ARG A 90 0.05 -1.31 -5.65
N VAL A 91 -1.28 -1.39 -5.71
CA VAL A 91 -2.13 -1.17 -4.54
C VAL A 91 -3.37 -2.04 -4.59
N ALA A 92 -3.79 -2.49 -3.42
CA ALA A 92 -5.07 -3.17 -3.22
C ALA A 92 -5.78 -2.63 -1.97
N GLY A 93 -7.08 -2.79 -1.91
CA GLY A 93 -7.89 -2.33 -0.79
C GLY A 93 -8.87 -1.24 -1.19
N GLY A 94 -9.01 -0.23 -0.33
CA GLY A 94 -9.88 0.92 -0.61
C GLY A 94 -11.34 0.55 -0.84
N SER A 95 -11.83 -0.47 -0.15
CA SER A 95 -13.22 -0.94 -0.27
C SER A 95 -14.20 0.05 0.34
N SER A 96 -15.46 -0.02 -0.11
CA SER A 96 -16.57 0.62 0.56
C SER A 96 -16.87 -0.08 1.89
N SER A 97 -17.28 0.69 2.90
CA SER A 97 -17.76 0.15 4.18
C SER A 97 -19.17 -0.45 4.08
N LYS A 98 -19.86 -0.21 2.97
CA LYS A 98 -21.21 -0.68 2.69
C LYS A 98 -21.26 -1.41 1.36
N LEU A 99 -22.14 -2.41 1.25
CA LEU A 99 -22.36 -3.13 0.01
C LEU A 99 -22.85 -2.19 -1.11
N ASN A 100 -23.75 -1.25 -0.79
CA ASN A 100 -24.08 -0.13 -1.65
C ASN A 100 -23.12 1.03 -1.36
N GLU A 101 -22.25 1.37 -2.30
CA GLU A 101 -21.24 2.41 -2.14
C GLU A 101 -21.83 3.77 -1.84
N GLU A 102 -23.05 4.07 -2.29
CA GLU A 102 -23.72 5.34 -2.01
C GLU A 102 -24.08 5.50 -0.53
N GLU A 103 -24.23 4.39 0.21
CA GLU A 103 -24.50 4.39 1.65
C GLU A 103 -23.23 4.56 2.48
N ASP A 104 -22.05 4.52 1.88
CA ASP A 104 -20.76 4.77 2.52
C ASP A 104 -20.55 6.29 2.64
N PHE A 105 -20.93 6.85 3.79
CA PHE A 105 -20.98 8.30 4.01
C PHE A 105 -19.60 8.95 3.85
N PHE A 106 -18.55 8.38 4.45
CA PHE A 106 -17.22 8.99 4.46
C PHE A 106 -16.39 8.65 3.23
N LYS A 107 -16.68 7.55 2.56
CA LYS A 107 -15.95 7.07 1.37
C LYS A 107 -14.44 7.03 1.59
N ILE A 108 -14.00 6.55 2.74
CA ILE A 108 -12.58 6.53 3.14
C ILE A 108 -11.74 5.73 2.15
N GLY A 109 -12.23 4.56 1.71
CA GLY A 109 -11.52 3.73 0.75
C GLY A 109 -11.22 4.47 -0.55
N ARG A 110 -12.21 5.14 -1.10
CA ARG A 110 -12.04 5.96 -2.31
C ARG A 110 -11.09 7.13 -2.08
N ARG A 111 -11.23 7.82 -0.96
CA ARG A 111 -10.38 8.96 -0.60
C ARG A 111 -8.93 8.54 -0.41
N ASN A 112 -8.69 7.38 0.19
CA ASN A 112 -7.35 6.79 0.31
C ASN A 112 -6.72 6.57 -1.07
N PHE A 113 -7.45 6.00 -1.99
CA PHE A 113 -6.95 5.74 -3.34
C PHE A 113 -6.67 7.04 -4.12
N VAL A 114 -7.55 8.02 -4.03
CA VAL A 114 -7.34 9.34 -4.64
C VAL A 114 -6.07 10.00 -4.07
N SER A 115 -5.88 9.92 -2.75
CA SER A 115 -4.67 10.46 -2.10
C SER A 115 -3.39 9.79 -2.61
N LEU A 116 -3.41 8.46 -2.79
CA LEU A 116 -2.26 7.75 -3.35
C LEU A 116 -1.96 8.22 -4.78
N ARG A 117 -2.97 8.32 -5.62
CA ARG A 117 -2.78 8.78 -7.01
C ARG A 117 -2.23 10.19 -7.06
N GLN A 118 -2.71 11.08 -6.21
CA GLN A 118 -2.21 12.46 -6.11
C GLN A 118 -0.75 12.48 -5.66
N TYR A 119 -0.41 11.67 -4.64
CA TYR A 119 0.97 11.57 -4.17
C TYR A 119 1.92 11.10 -5.28
N LEU A 120 1.55 10.02 -5.98
CA LEU A 120 2.38 9.47 -7.05
C LEU A 120 2.55 10.45 -8.20
N TRP A 121 1.48 11.15 -8.57
CA TRP A 121 1.53 12.18 -9.61
C TRP A 121 2.53 13.29 -9.23
N ASN A 122 2.46 13.78 -8.00
CA ASN A 122 3.36 14.84 -7.53
C ASN A 122 4.83 14.38 -7.48
N GLU A 123 5.07 13.08 -7.27
CA GLU A 123 6.42 12.51 -7.23
C GLU A 123 6.93 12.05 -8.61
N GLY A 124 6.13 12.19 -9.66
CA GLY A 124 6.49 11.70 -10.99
C GLY A 124 6.57 10.19 -11.10
N LEU A 125 5.76 9.48 -10.29
CA LEU A 125 5.69 8.02 -10.26
C LEU A 125 4.40 7.52 -10.91
N MET A 126 4.48 6.34 -11.53
CA MET A 126 3.32 5.68 -12.13
C MET A 126 2.84 4.53 -11.27
N LEU A 127 1.52 4.42 -11.12
CA LEU A 127 0.88 3.24 -10.54
C LEU A 127 0.80 2.15 -11.62
N LYS A 128 1.49 1.02 -11.37
CA LYS A 128 1.57 -0.09 -12.35
C LYS A 128 0.24 -0.83 -12.47
N ALA A 129 -0.40 -1.12 -11.34
CA ALA A 129 -1.66 -1.85 -11.29
C ALA A 129 -2.37 -1.59 -9.96
N TYR A 130 -3.67 -1.81 -9.94
CA TYR A 130 -4.49 -1.62 -8.75
C TYR A 130 -5.67 -2.59 -8.73
N ASP A 131 -6.06 -2.99 -7.53
CA ASP A 131 -7.27 -3.74 -7.25
C ASP A 131 -7.96 -3.08 -6.04
N VAL A 132 -8.78 -2.09 -6.31
CA VAL A 132 -9.37 -1.22 -5.29
C VAL A 132 -10.88 -1.10 -5.48
N GLY A 133 -11.55 -0.65 -4.42
CA GLY A 133 -12.99 -0.42 -4.45
C GLY A 133 -13.79 -1.67 -4.17
N GLY A 134 -15.08 -1.63 -4.54
CA GLY A 134 -16.01 -2.72 -4.23
C GLY A 134 -16.31 -2.82 -2.75
N TYR A 135 -16.63 -4.02 -2.31
CA TYR A 135 -16.96 -4.35 -0.92
C TYR A 135 -16.22 -5.60 -0.49
N GLY A 136 -15.88 -5.68 0.79
CA GLY A 136 -15.19 -6.83 1.35
C GLY A 136 -13.71 -6.59 1.59
N SER A 137 -13.09 -7.50 2.33
CA SER A 137 -11.69 -7.41 2.71
C SER A 137 -10.78 -8.15 1.74
N ARG A 138 -9.51 -7.72 1.72
CA ARG A 138 -8.45 -8.35 0.93
C ARG A 138 -7.26 -8.68 1.82
N THR A 139 -6.54 -9.72 1.43
CA THR A 139 -5.22 -10.06 1.96
C THR A 139 -4.21 -9.90 0.84
N VAL A 140 -3.12 -9.19 1.11
CA VAL A 140 -2.03 -8.96 0.15
C VAL A 140 -0.79 -9.68 0.61
N THR A 141 -0.15 -10.40 -0.31
CA THR A 141 1.16 -11.04 -0.10
C THR A 141 2.13 -10.55 -1.15
N MET A 142 3.34 -10.18 -0.72
CA MET A 142 4.42 -9.69 -1.56
C MET A 142 5.65 -10.57 -1.38
N ALA A 143 6.10 -11.22 -2.46
CA ALA A 143 7.33 -12.01 -2.45
C ALA A 143 8.53 -11.13 -2.82
N VAL A 144 9.55 -11.08 -1.97
CA VAL A 144 10.74 -10.25 -2.20
C VAL A 144 11.56 -10.76 -3.39
N GLU A 145 11.69 -12.08 -3.54
CA GLU A 145 12.48 -12.68 -4.62
C GLU A 145 12.00 -12.25 -6.00
N SER A 146 10.71 -12.33 -6.24
CA SER A 146 10.10 -12.15 -7.56
C SER A 146 9.40 -10.83 -7.78
N GLY A 147 9.09 -10.11 -6.71
CA GLY A 147 8.22 -8.94 -6.76
C GLY A 147 6.75 -9.26 -7.05
N LYS A 148 6.35 -10.53 -6.97
CA LYS A 148 4.95 -10.92 -7.17
C LYS A 148 4.08 -10.44 -6.04
N MET A 149 2.97 -9.79 -6.40
CA MET A 149 1.92 -9.39 -5.47
C MET A 149 0.68 -10.25 -5.70
N LEU A 150 0.27 -10.96 -4.66
CA LEU A 150 -0.93 -11.79 -4.68
C LEU A 150 -2.00 -11.16 -3.81
N ILE A 151 -3.25 -11.22 -4.29
CA ILE A 151 -4.42 -10.72 -3.58
C ILE A 151 -5.39 -11.86 -3.38
N LYS A 152 -5.76 -12.11 -2.12
CA LYS A 152 -6.83 -13.05 -1.77
C LYS A 152 -8.06 -12.26 -1.34
N SER A 153 -9.19 -12.52 -1.98
CA SER A 153 -10.46 -11.85 -1.68
C SER A 153 -11.62 -12.77 -2.00
N GLN A 154 -12.54 -12.90 -1.06
CA GLN A 154 -13.79 -13.67 -1.25
C GLN A 154 -13.56 -15.08 -1.83
N GLY A 155 -12.53 -15.78 -1.33
CA GLY A 155 -12.22 -17.13 -1.76
C GLY A 155 -11.45 -17.25 -3.09
N SER A 156 -11.18 -16.14 -3.79
CA SER A 156 -10.36 -16.12 -5.01
C SER A 156 -8.96 -15.61 -4.75
N LEU A 157 -8.00 -16.11 -5.54
CA LEU A 157 -6.61 -15.67 -5.52
C LEU A 157 -6.26 -15.07 -6.88
N LYS A 158 -5.65 -13.88 -6.85
CA LYS A 158 -5.32 -13.12 -8.05
C LYS A 158 -3.90 -12.57 -7.93
N GLN A 159 -3.15 -12.61 -9.02
CA GLN A 159 -1.87 -11.90 -9.13
C GLN A 159 -2.11 -10.53 -9.78
N LEU A 160 -1.57 -9.50 -9.16
CA LEU A 160 -1.68 -8.15 -9.68
C LEU A 160 -0.42 -7.75 -10.45
#